data_027cbab6e86a311005bd98bb9b5c6056
#
_entry.id   027cbab6e86a311005bd98bb9b5c6056
#
_cell.length_a   1.000
_cell.length_b   1.000
_cell.length_c   1.000
_cell.angle_alpha   90.00
_cell.angle_beta   90.00
_cell.angle_gamma   90.00
#
_symmetry.space_group_name_H-M   'P 1'
#
loop_
_entity.id
_entity.type
_entity.pdbx_description
1 polymer ?
#
loop_
_entity_poly.entity_id
_entity_poly.type
_entity_poly.pdbx_seq_one_letter_code
_entity_poly.pdbx_strand_id
1 'polypeptide(L)'
;MQHGNGPDIIYYAYANKDFTDIEGEPKPLFLPKNEKSCIDGDIIYKDGLYHLFYKTEGNGNGIKKATTSSLTSGQWTESDDYKQQTKDAVEGAGIFPLIGSDKYILMYDVYMKGKYQFTESADLEHFKVIDHAVSMDFHPRHGTVIPITQKELQRLFKAYGKPEGFCSKGGSSTHLN
;
A
#
# COMPACT_ATOMS: atom_id res chain seq x y z
N MET A 1 -5.00 7.28 23.69
CA MET A 1 -6.29 7.00 23.02
C MET A 1 -6.92 5.81 23.73
N GLN A 2 -8.15 5.90 24.20
CA GLN A 2 -8.86 4.72 24.68
C GLN A 2 -9.20 3.87 23.46
N HIS A 3 -8.66 2.66 23.39
CA HIS A 3 -9.13 1.65 22.45
C HIS A 3 -10.58 1.33 22.80
N GLY A 4 -11.50 1.63 21.88
CA GLY A 4 -12.90 1.25 22.05
C GLY A 4 -13.04 -0.27 22.12
N ASN A 5 -14.08 -0.78 22.79
CA ASN A 5 -14.34 -2.22 22.95
C ASN A 5 -14.83 -2.92 21.66
N GLY A 6 -14.64 -2.34 20.49
CA GLY A 6 -15.04 -2.86 19.19
C GLY A 6 -13.87 -3.36 18.36
N PRO A 7 -14.14 -4.04 17.21
CA PRO A 7 -13.10 -4.44 16.27
C PRO A 7 -12.44 -3.21 15.64
N ASP A 8 -11.15 -3.32 15.35
CA ASP A 8 -10.48 -2.35 14.50
C ASP A 8 -10.98 -2.51 13.06
N ILE A 9 -11.38 -1.40 12.44
CA ILE A 9 -11.91 -1.37 11.08
C ILE A 9 -11.20 -0.28 10.27
N ILE A 10 -11.18 -0.44 8.97
CA ILE A 10 -10.60 0.57 8.09
C ILE A 10 -11.63 1.67 7.84
N TYR A 11 -11.23 2.92 8.08
CA TYR A 11 -12.02 4.11 7.80
C TYR A 11 -11.49 4.86 6.59
N TYR A 12 -12.33 5.68 5.98
CA TYR A 12 -11.94 6.63 4.96
C TYR A 12 -12.45 8.03 5.30
N ALA A 13 -11.74 9.02 4.80
CA ALA A 13 -12.17 10.41 4.76
C ALA A 13 -11.71 11.04 3.45
N TYR A 14 -12.41 12.07 2.97
CA TYR A 14 -11.95 12.85 1.84
C TYR A 14 -11.10 14.02 2.34
N ALA A 15 -9.99 14.27 1.67
CA ALA A 15 -9.25 15.51 1.85
C ALA A 15 -9.94 16.65 1.08
N ASN A 16 -9.81 17.88 1.58
CA ASN A 16 -10.17 19.06 0.82
C ASN A 16 -9.25 19.19 -0.41
N LYS A 17 -9.62 20.04 -1.36
CA LYS A 17 -8.89 20.22 -2.64
C LYS A 17 -7.42 20.62 -2.47
N ASP A 18 -7.06 21.23 -1.37
CA ASP A 18 -5.70 21.72 -1.09
C ASP A 18 -4.89 20.73 -0.21
N PHE A 19 -5.48 19.60 0.18
CA PHE A 19 -4.91 18.57 1.05
C PHE A 19 -4.40 19.12 2.39
N THR A 20 -5.08 20.11 2.93
CA THR A 20 -4.74 20.75 4.22
C THR A 20 -5.63 20.27 5.35
N ASP A 21 -6.78 19.67 5.05
CA ASP A 21 -7.73 19.18 6.04
C ASP A 21 -8.62 18.07 5.43
N ILE A 22 -9.36 17.36 6.28
CA ILE A 22 -10.35 16.37 5.86
C ILE A 22 -11.75 17.01 5.80
N GLU A 23 -12.55 16.56 4.83
CA GLU A 23 -13.94 17.00 4.67
C GLU A 23 -14.90 16.03 5.39
N GLY A 24 -15.49 16.51 6.49
CA GLY A 24 -16.47 15.78 7.28
C GLY A 24 -15.84 14.70 8.18
N GLU A 25 -16.69 13.89 8.78
CA GLU A 25 -16.26 12.82 9.68
C GLU A 25 -15.79 11.59 8.93
N PRO A 26 -14.74 10.90 9.40
CA PRO A 26 -14.32 9.61 8.86
C PRO A 26 -15.46 8.59 8.93
N LYS A 27 -15.59 7.80 7.86
CA LYS A 27 -16.64 6.76 7.73
C LYS A 27 -16.02 5.38 7.61
N PRO A 28 -16.70 4.32 8.11
CA PRO A 28 -16.26 2.96 7.89
C PRO A 28 -16.13 2.65 6.39
N LEU A 29 -14.99 2.11 6.01
CA LEU A 29 -14.72 1.63 4.66
C LEU A 29 -14.88 0.12 4.56
N PHE A 30 -14.21 -0.61 5.45
CA PHE A 30 -14.12 -2.05 5.36
C PHE A 30 -13.92 -2.72 6.73
N LEU A 31 -14.66 -3.80 6.94
CA LEU A 31 -14.45 -4.79 8.00
C LEU A 31 -14.67 -6.18 7.39
N PRO A 32 -13.72 -7.12 7.51
CA PRO A 32 -13.88 -8.48 7.01
C PRO A 32 -15.02 -9.21 7.69
N LYS A 33 -15.79 -10.01 6.94
CA LYS A 33 -16.96 -10.73 7.46
C LYS A 33 -16.61 -11.78 8.54
N ASN A 34 -15.46 -12.46 8.35
CA ASN A 34 -15.03 -13.57 9.20
C ASN A 34 -13.88 -13.21 10.13
N GLU A 35 -13.44 -11.96 10.12
CA GLU A 35 -12.33 -11.46 10.93
C GLU A 35 -12.86 -10.56 12.05
N LYS A 36 -12.17 -10.55 13.17
CA LYS A 36 -12.57 -9.68 14.30
C LYS A 36 -12.12 -8.25 14.15
N SER A 37 -11.02 -8.05 13.45
CA SER A 37 -10.38 -6.75 13.22
C SER A 37 -9.55 -6.78 11.95
N CYS A 38 -9.33 -5.60 11.36
CA CYS A 38 -8.38 -5.38 10.28
C CYS A 38 -7.73 -4.01 10.41
N ILE A 39 -6.46 -3.93 10.01
CA ILE A 39 -5.65 -2.70 10.07
C ILE A 39 -4.82 -2.55 8.80
N ASP A 40 -4.08 -1.45 8.67
CA ASP A 40 -3.05 -1.22 7.66
C ASP A 40 -3.56 -1.45 6.22
N GLY A 41 -4.66 -0.79 5.87
CA GLY A 41 -5.23 -0.91 4.54
C GLY A 41 -4.54 0.00 3.53
N ASP A 42 -4.17 -0.55 2.36
CA ASP A 42 -3.72 0.21 1.20
C ASP A 42 -4.50 -0.21 -0.05
N ILE A 43 -4.82 0.74 -0.92
CA ILE A 43 -5.74 0.54 -2.05
C ILE A 43 -5.10 0.90 -3.37
N ILE A 44 -5.29 0.03 -4.36
CA ILE A 44 -4.95 0.32 -5.75
C ILE A 44 -6.16 0.07 -6.66
N TYR A 45 -6.28 0.87 -7.73
CA TYR A 45 -7.30 0.67 -8.76
C TYR A 45 -6.71 -0.01 -9.98
N LYS A 46 -7.34 -1.12 -10.41
CA LYS A 46 -6.93 -1.89 -11.59
C LYS A 46 -8.15 -2.55 -12.23
N ASP A 47 -8.24 -2.47 -13.54
CA ASP A 47 -9.25 -3.17 -14.37
C ASP A 47 -10.70 -2.99 -13.90
N GLY A 48 -11.07 -1.76 -13.49
CA GLY A 48 -12.42 -1.43 -13.05
C GLY A 48 -12.72 -1.74 -11.58
N LEU A 49 -11.76 -2.27 -10.83
CA LEU A 49 -11.90 -2.63 -9.42
C LEU A 49 -10.90 -1.90 -8.54
N TYR A 50 -11.33 -1.59 -7.33
CA TYR A 50 -10.46 -1.24 -6.22
C TYR A 50 -10.02 -2.52 -5.53
N HIS A 51 -8.73 -2.66 -5.30
CA HIS A 51 -8.10 -3.77 -4.60
C HIS A 51 -7.54 -3.24 -3.28
N LEU A 52 -8.14 -3.61 -2.18
CA LEU A 52 -7.69 -3.29 -0.83
C LEU A 52 -6.82 -4.44 -0.32
N PHE A 53 -5.58 -4.13 0.03
CA PHE A 53 -4.70 -5.03 0.79
C PHE A 53 -4.73 -4.58 2.25
N TYR A 54 -4.92 -5.51 3.17
CA TYR A 54 -5.11 -5.20 4.58
C TYR A 54 -4.54 -6.30 5.47
N LYS A 55 -4.14 -5.93 6.67
CA LYS A 55 -3.73 -6.90 7.68
C LYS A 55 -4.95 -7.41 8.45
N THR A 56 -5.05 -8.73 8.61
CA THR A 56 -6.03 -9.37 9.49
C THR A 56 -5.53 -9.39 10.93
N GLU A 57 -6.46 -9.24 11.88
CA GLU A 57 -6.23 -9.35 13.31
C GLU A 57 -7.17 -10.39 13.93
N GLY A 58 -6.67 -11.19 14.85
CA GLY A 58 -7.47 -12.16 15.60
C GLY A 58 -7.34 -13.58 15.08
N ASN A 59 -8.10 -14.02 14.10
CA ASN A 59 -8.08 -15.39 13.57
C ASN A 59 -7.15 -15.54 12.36
N GLY A 60 -5.88 -15.27 12.55
CA GLY A 60 -4.87 -15.26 11.51
C GLY A 60 -4.20 -13.91 11.41
N ASN A 61 -2.92 -13.93 11.12
CA ASN A 61 -2.07 -12.76 11.05
C ASN A 61 -1.37 -12.70 9.70
N GLY A 62 -1.91 -11.90 8.78
CA GLY A 62 -1.29 -11.75 7.48
C GLY A 62 -2.01 -10.74 6.59
N ILE A 63 -1.46 -10.55 5.41
CA ILE A 63 -2.04 -9.65 4.42
C ILE A 63 -3.05 -10.39 3.57
N LYS A 64 -4.30 -9.96 3.60
CA LYS A 64 -5.36 -10.41 2.70
C LYS A 64 -5.75 -9.33 1.70
N LYS A 65 -6.61 -9.69 0.75
CA LYS A 65 -7.12 -8.79 -0.27
C LYS A 65 -8.65 -8.83 -0.31
N ALA A 66 -9.24 -7.66 -0.53
CA ALA A 66 -10.65 -7.54 -0.88
C ALA A 66 -10.81 -6.63 -2.10
N THR A 67 -11.84 -6.85 -2.90
CA THR A 67 -12.13 -6.06 -4.10
C THR A 67 -13.53 -5.49 -4.10
N THR A 68 -13.69 -4.32 -4.71
CA THR A 68 -15.00 -3.70 -4.96
C THR A 68 -14.97 -2.84 -6.22
N SER A 69 -16.10 -2.68 -6.87
CA SER A 69 -16.27 -1.69 -7.96
C SER A 69 -16.59 -0.29 -7.45
N SER A 70 -16.94 -0.16 -6.15
CA SER A 70 -17.28 1.14 -5.54
C SER A 70 -16.84 1.17 -4.09
N LEU A 71 -15.93 2.09 -3.74
CA LEU A 71 -15.36 2.22 -2.39
C LEU A 71 -16.43 2.42 -1.31
N THR A 72 -17.50 3.13 -1.62
CA THR A 72 -18.52 3.55 -0.64
C THR A 72 -19.79 2.71 -0.65
N SER A 73 -19.84 1.64 -1.47
CA SER A 73 -21.01 0.76 -1.56
C SER A 73 -21.17 -0.18 -0.35
N GLY A 74 -20.09 -0.39 0.41
CA GLY A 74 -20.03 -1.38 1.49
C GLY A 74 -20.01 -2.84 0.99
N GLN A 75 -19.91 -3.06 -0.32
CA GLN A 75 -19.90 -4.39 -0.94
C GLN A 75 -18.49 -4.75 -1.38
N TRP A 76 -17.89 -5.68 -0.64
CA TRP A 76 -16.54 -6.17 -0.90
C TRP A 76 -16.57 -7.70 -1.13
N THR A 77 -15.74 -8.14 -2.08
CA THR A 77 -15.42 -9.55 -2.31
C THR A 77 -14.07 -9.84 -1.68
N GLU A 78 -14.04 -10.69 -0.68
CA GLU A 78 -12.83 -11.03 0.07
C GLU A 78 -12.13 -12.24 -0.55
N SER A 79 -10.79 -12.22 -0.58
CA SER A 79 -9.95 -13.35 -0.92
C SER A 79 -9.70 -14.20 0.32
N ASP A 80 -9.80 -15.53 0.18
CA ASP A 80 -9.50 -16.46 1.28
C ASP A 80 -8.01 -16.59 1.54
N ASP A 81 -7.18 -16.38 0.51
CA ASP A 81 -5.73 -16.59 0.56
C ASP A 81 -4.97 -15.38 1.13
N TYR A 82 -3.95 -15.67 1.92
CA TYR A 82 -2.94 -14.69 2.31
C TYR A 82 -2.04 -14.35 1.13
N LYS A 83 -1.70 -13.06 1.00
CA LYS A 83 -0.89 -12.53 -0.12
C LYS A 83 0.60 -12.41 0.21
N GLN A 84 0.98 -12.43 1.49
CA GLN A 84 2.40 -12.46 1.86
C GLN A 84 3.07 -13.78 1.46
N GLN A 85 4.36 -13.70 1.16
CA GLN A 85 5.20 -14.84 0.74
C GLN A 85 6.15 -15.31 1.86
N THR A 86 5.72 -15.22 3.10
CA THR A 86 6.43 -15.68 4.30
C THR A 86 5.46 -16.30 5.29
N LYS A 87 5.99 -17.17 6.18
CA LYS A 87 5.25 -17.70 7.33
C LYS A 87 5.40 -16.83 8.57
N ASP A 88 6.27 -15.82 8.51
CA ASP A 88 6.47 -14.86 9.60
C ASP A 88 5.24 -13.95 9.71
N ALA A 89 5.03 -13.39 10.90
CA ALA A 89 4.02 -12.38 11.11
C ALA A 89 4.40 -11.08 10.36
N VAL A 90 3.42 -10.49 9.67
CA VAL A 90 3.59 -9.31 8.83
C VAL A 90 2.50 -8.27 9.09
N GLU A 91 2.80 -7.02 8.78
CA GLU A 91 1.88 -5.88 8.85
C GLU A 91 2.26 -4.79 7.84
N GLY A 92 1.53 -3.68 7.79
CA GLY A 92 1.92 -2.51 7.01
C GLY A 92 1.94 -2.75 5.52
N ALA A 93 0.87 -3.33 4.94
CA ALA A 93 0.77 -3.56 3.51
C ALA A 93 0.85 -2.25 2.73
N GLY A 94 1.73 -2.18 1.72
CA GLY A 94 1.81 -1.10 0.74
C GLY A 94 1.80 -1.67 -0.67
N ILE A 95 0.85 -1.27 -1.50
CA ILE A 95 0.69 -1.73 -2.89
C ILE A 95 0.86 -0.58 -3.88
N PHE A 96 1.74 -0.72 -4.86
CA PHE A 96 1.97 0.34 -5.85
C PHE A 96 2.39 -0.22 -7.21
N PRO A 97 2.10 0.50 -8.32
CA PRO A 97 2.54 0.10 -9.65
C PRO A 97 4.03 0.38 -9.85
N LEU A 98 4.72 -0.49 -10.54
CA LEU A 98 6.09 -0.26 -10.98
C LEU A 98 6.09 0.54 -12.29
N ILE A 99 6.63 1.77 -12.26
CA ILE A 99 6.65 2.67 -13.41
C ILE A 99 7.35 2.03 -14.61
N GLY A 100 6.70 2.08 -15.77
CA GLY A 100 7.24 1.50 -17.02
C GLY A 100 7.10 -0.01 -17.13
N SER A 101 6.22 -0.61 -16.32
CA SER A 101 5.93 -2.04 -16.29
C SER A 101 4.44 -2.30 -16.10
N ASP A 102 3.99 -3.50 -16.38
CA ASP A 102 2.66 -4.02 -16.04
C ASP A 102 2.60 -4.64 -14.64
N LYS A 103 3.67 -4.53 -13.87
CA LYS A 103 3.82 -5.13 -12.56
C LYS A 103 3.43 -4.18 -11.42
N TYR A 104 3.03 -4.80 -10.33
CA TYR A 104 2.72 -4.17 -9.05
C TYR A 104 3.63 -4.73 -7.97
N ILE A 105 4.01 -3.89 -7.04
CA ILE A 105 4.82 -4.26 -5.88
C ILE A 105 3.93 -4.26 -4.66
N LEU A 106 3.89 -5.36 -3.93
CA LEU A 106 3.35 -5.44 -2.59
C LEU A 106 4.53 -5.53 -1.62
N MET A 107 4.66 -4.52 -0.78
CA MET A 107 5.62 -4.51 0.33
C MET A 107 4.89 -4.66 1.66
N TYR A 108 5.55 -5.25 2.65
CA TYR A 108 5.04 -5.38 4.02
C TYR A 108 6.17 -5.53 5.01
N ASP A 109 5.91 -5.12 6.24
CA ASP A 109 6.85 -5.22 7.36
C ASP A 109 6.80 -6.61 7.99
N VAL A 110 7.93 -7.32 7.96
CA VAL A 110 8.16 -8.54 8.75
C VAL A 110 8.63 -8.08 10.14
N TYR A 111 7.71 -7.47 10.89
CA TYR A 111 7.99 -6.61 12.03
C TYR A 111 8.79 -7.27 13.15
N MET A 112 8.62 -8.59 13.39
CA MET A 112 9.40 -9.33 14.37
C MET A 112 10.88 -9.52 13.96
N LYS A 113 11.20 -9.31 12.68
CA LYS A 113 12.56 -9.42 12.12
C LYS A 113 13.18 -8.07 11.76
N GLY A 114 12.44 -6.98 11.94
CA GLY A 114 12.88 -5.62 11.64
C GLY A 114 13.27 -5.42 10.17
N LYS A 115 12.54 -6.05 9.24
CA LYS A 115 12.81 -5.93 7.80
C LYS A 115 11.53 -5.91 6.98
N TYR A 116 11.59 -5.31 5.81
CA TYR A 116 10.56 -5.43 4.79
C TYR A 116 10.78 -6.65 3.91
N GLN A 117 9.69 -7.18 3.38
CA GLN A 117 9.69 -8.05 2.23
C GLN A 117 8.98 -7.38 1.06
N PHE A 118 9.55 -7.53 -0.13
CA PHE A 118 9.02 -7.00 -1.38
C PHE A 118 8.64 -8.14 -2.30
N THR A 119 7.46 -8.05 -2.87
CA THR A 119 6.95 -9.03 -3.82
C THR A 119 6.41 -8.34 -5.06
N GLU A 120 6.47 -8.98 -6.22
CA GLU A 120 5.90 -8.48 -7.48
C GLU A 120 4.77 -9.35 -7.98
N SER A 121 3.80 -8.75 -8.66
CA SER A 121 2.68 -9.42 -9.32
C SER A 121 2.22 -8.64 -10.55
N ALA A 122 1.77 -9.31 -11.60
CA ALA A 122 1.12 -8.70 -12.75
C ALA A 122 -0.42 -8.68 -12.61
N ASP A 123 -0.97 -9.55 -11.79
CA ASP A 123 -2.42 -9.79 -11.66
C ASP A 123 -3.02 -9.39 -10.30
N LEU A 124 -2.20 -8.96 -9.35
CA LEU A 124 -2.58 -8.68 -7.95
C LEU A 124 -3.12 -9.92 -7.19
N GLU A 125 -2.83 -11.12 -7.69
CA GLU A 125 -3.20 -12.38 -7.07
C GLU A 125 -1.98 -13.23 -6.73
N HIS A 126 -1.09 -13.41 -7.70
CA HIS A 126 0.09 -14.25 -7.57
C HIS A 126 1.33 -13.39 -7.39
N PHE A 127 1.92 -13.47 -6.21
CA PHE A 127 3.07 -12.67 -5.81
C PHE A 127 4.34 -13.50 -5.74
N LYS A 128 5.45 -12.91 -6.19
CA LYS A 128 6.79 -13.51 -6.15
C LYS A 128 7.75 -12.60 -5.42
N VAL A 129 8.54 -13.16 -4.50
CA VAL A 129 9.56 -12.41 -3.73
C VAL A 129 10.64 -11.82 -4.64
N ILE A 130 10.95 -10.54 -4.43
CA ILE A 130 11.97 -9.78 -5.16
C ILE A 130 12.96 -9.05 -4.24
N ASP A 131 13.09 -9.45 -2.99
CA ASP A 131 13.98 -8.81 -1.99
C ASP A 131 15.37 -8.56 -2.52
N HIS A 132 15.90 -9.46 -3.36
CA HIS A 132 17.23 -9.36 -3.98
C HIS A 132 17.35 -8.18 -4.98
N ALA A 133 16.25 -7.66 -5.48
CA ALA A 133 16.20 -6.56 -6.44
C ALA A 133 15.93 -5.19 -5.78
N VAL A 134 15.75 -5.16 -4.45
CA VAL A 134 15.41 -3.96 -3.69
C VAL A 134 16.53 -3.67 -2.70
N SER A 135 16.96 -2.41 -2.63
CA SER A 135 17.85 -1.93 -1.58
C SER A 135 17.19 -0.79 -0.82
N MET A 136 17.38 -0.77 0.48
CA MET A 136 16.92 0.29 1.38
C MET A 136 18.09 0.70 2.28
N ASP A 137 18.32 2.00 2.37
CA ASP A 137 19.36 2.61 3.21
C ASP A 137 18.83 3.12 4.55
N PHE A 138 17.55 2.88 4.81
CA PHE A 138 16.87 3.21 6.06
C PHE A 138 15.88 2.09 6.44
N HIS A 139 15.41 2.10 7.69
CA HIS A 139 14.47 1.11 8.21
C HIS A 139 13.11 1.76 8.49
N PRO A 140 12.26 1.93 7.47
CA PRO A 140 10.90 2.43 7.70
C PRO A 140 10.08 1.40 8.47
N ARG A 141 9.03 1.92 9.11
CA ARG A 141 8.00 1.10 9.73
C ARG A 141 6.69 1.46 9.09
N HIS A 142 6.14 0.87 8.20
CA HIS A 142 4.95 1.23 7.43
C HIS A 142 5.17 2.43 6.49
N GLY A 143 4.39 2.46 5.44
CA GLY A 143 4.40 3.55 4.46
C GLY A 143 3.63 3.17 3.20
N THR A 144 3.28 4.19 2.42
CA THR A 144 2.75 4.01 1.08
C THR A 144 3.68 4.65 0.06
N VAL A 145 3.64 4.16 -1.17
CA VAL A 145 4.42 4.68 -2.29
C VAL A 145 3.48 5.26 -3.33
N ILE A 146 3.68 6.54 -3.63
CA ILE A 146 2.90 7.24 -4.65
C ILE A 146 3.80 7.77 -5.76
N PRO A 147 3.36 7.77 -7.02
CA PRO A 147 4.10 8.40 -8.10
C PRO A 147 4.07 9.91 -7.96
N ILE A 148 5.21 10.56 -8.18
CA ILE A 148 5.32 12.01 -8.20
C ILE A 148 5.90 12.49 -9.54
N THR A 149 5.56 13.71 -9.94
CA THR A 149 6.12 14.36 -11.12
C THR A 149 7.53 14.87 -10.85
N GLN A 150 8.31 15.12 -11.92
CA GLN A 150 9.63 15.77 -11.80
C GLN A 150 9.52 17.15 -11.14
N LYS A 151 8.44 17.90 -11.37
CA LYS A 151 8.21 19.19 -10.76
C LYS A 151 8.01 19.08 -9.24
N GLU A 152 7.29 18.08 -8.79
CA GLU A 152 7.10 17.78 -7.36
C GLU A 152 8.41 17.34 -6.72
N LEU A 153 9.17 16.45 -7.37
CA LEU A 153 10.48 16.04 -6.92
C LEU A 153 11.44 17.23 -6.72
N GLN A 154 11.46 18.18 -7.68
CA GLN A 154 12.28 19.39 -7.54
C GLN A 154 11.83 20.29 -6.37
N ARG A 155 10.52 20.35 -6.10
CA ARG A 155 10.01 21.06 -4.92
C ARG A 155 10.47 20.40 -3.61
N LEU A 156 10.44 19.06 -3.54
CA LEU A 156 10.94 18.32 -2.40
C LEU A 156 12.44 18.57 -2.19
N PHE A 157 13.24 18.52 -3.24
CA PHE A 157 14.68 18.84 -3.15
C PHE A 157 14.96 20.27 -2.69
N LYS A 158 14.15 21.23 -3.14
CA LYS A 158 14.26 22.61 -2.68
C LYS A 158 13.91 22.77 -1.19
N ALA A 159 12.92 22.04 -0.70
CA ALA A 159 12.44 22.15 0.67
C ALA A 159 13.31 21.38 1.68
N TYR A 160 13.79 20.20 1.30
CA TYR A 160 14.43 19.24 2.23
C TYR A 160 15.87 18.87 1.87
N GLY A 161 16.41 19.42 0.78
CA GLY A 161 17.70 19.03 0.24
C GLY A 161 17.61 17.79 -0.66
N LYS A 162 18.61 17.64 -1.50
CA LYS A 162 18.76 16.46 -2.36
C LYS A 162 19.53 15.39 -1.58
N PRO A 163 19.03 14.15 -1.47
CA PRO A 163 19.75 13.06 -0.79
C PRO A 163 21.14 12.84 -1.43
N GLU A 164 22.14 12.54 -0.59
CA GLU A 164 23.45 12.13 -1.08
C GLU A 164 23.32 10.86 -1.94
N GLY A 165 24.06 10.79 -3.04
CA GLY A 165 24.03 9.65 -3.96
C GLY A 165 22.78 9.57 -4.86
N PHE A 166 21.83 10.50 -4.74
CA PHE A 166 20.68 10.52 -5.65
C PHE A 166 21.14 10.83 -7.09
N CYS A 167 21.18 9.79 -7.93
CA CYS A 167 21.43 9.91 -9.36
C CYS A 167 20.10 9.93 -10.13
N SER A 168 19.73 11.07 -10.71
CA SER A 168 18.69 11.11 -11.72
C SER A 168 19.24 10.41 -12.98
N LYS A 169 19.03 9.10 -13.11
CA LYS A 169 19.21 8.45 -14.42
C LYS A 169 18.21 9.13 -15.36
N GLY A 170 18.72 9.99 -16.23
CA GLY A 170 17.93 10.65 -17.25
C GLY A 170 17.15 9.61 -18.04
N GLY A 171 15.84 9.75 -18.05
CA GLY A 171 15.02 9.03 -19.00
C GLY A 171 15.51 9.39 -20.39
N SER A 172 16.05 8.42 -21.10
CA SER A 172 16.30 8.51 -22.54
C SER A 172 14.96 8.80 -23.20
N SER A 173 14.77 10.03 -23.64
CA SER A 173 13.65 10.37 -24.52
C SER A 173 13.92 9.73 -25.86
N THR A 174 13.36 8.57 -26.10
CA THR A 174 13.19 8.05 -27.47
C THR A 174 12.13 8.93 -28.13
N HIS A 175 12.57 9.90 -28.90
CA HIS A 175 11.73 10.49 -29.93
C HIS A 175 11.37 9.39 -30.93
N LEU A 176 10.11 9.00 -30.94
CA LEU A 176 9.53 8.31 -32.09
C LEU A 176 9.08 9.41 -33.07
N ASN A 177 9.70 9.39 -34.25
CA ASN A 177 9.25 10.09 -35.44
C ASN A 177 7.95 9.47 -35.95
#